data_5309488e4fa8f801767d978ce8d5c10e
#
_entry.id   5309488e4fa8f801767d978ce8d5c10e
#
_cell.length_a   1.000
_cell.length_b   1.000
_cell.length_c   1.000
_cell.angle_alpha   90.00
_cell.angle_beta   90.00
_cell.angle_gamma   90.00
#
_symmetry.space_group_name_H-M   'P 1'
#
loop_
_entity.id
_entity.type
_entity.pdbx_description
1 polymer ?
#
loop_
_entity_poly.entity_id
_entity_poly.type
_entity_poly.pdbx_seq_one_letter_code
_entity_poly.pdbx_strand_id
1 'polypeptide(L)'
;GDVQNYIFECLDNLLKNHNIKYIKWDMNRPFSQVGAENLENAKMYSYLHTMAVYKIVDELKKRHPQVQFESCASGGGRCDLGAISHYDQVWTSDNTDAIDRMTIQKGYSLLHPVKTMRAWVTDICGINKPCSLDFRFNIAMQGSLGIGGNLIKYSAEDLEICKKNIDFYKSVRNIVQFGDLYRILDIEDGEVLCNEYVSTDKNESVVFIAANATRFFKKKFNLHFAGLDENKTYSFSLSGDEYVKGGAYLMNV
;
A
#
# COMPACT_ATOMS: atom_id res chain seq x y z
N GLY A 1 3.23 -3.87 32.29
CA GLY A 1 3.52 -2.94 33.38
C GLY A 1 2.57 -1.74 33.35
N ASP A 2 2.68 -0.85 34.31
CA ASP A 2 1.70 0.24 34.53
C ASP A 2 1.53 1.16 33.32
N VAL A 3 2.64 1.50 32.64
CA VAL A 3 2.61 2.31 31.40
C VAL A 3 1.84 1.59 30.28
N GLN A 4 2.06 0.28 30.12
CA GLN A 4 1.35 -0.51 29.13
C GLN A 4 -0.16 -0.55 29.41
N ASN A 5 -0.54 -0.75 30.67
CA ASN A 5 -1.94 -0.76 31.08
C ASN A 5 -2.58 0.61 30.89
N TYR A 6 -1.88 1.68 31.25
CA TYR A 6 -2.36 3.05 31.04
C TYR A 6 -2.64 3.35 29.57
N ILE A 7 -1.69 3.04 28.67
CA ILE A 7 -1.88 3.26 27.23
C ILE A 7 -3.06 2.44 26.71
N PHE A 8 -3.15 1.18 27.11
CA PHE A 8 -4.24 0.32 26.73
C PHE A 8 -5.60 0.89 27.18
N GLU A 9 -5.74 1.27 28.43
CA GLU A 9 -6.98 1.84 28.98
C GLU A 9 -7.39 3.16 28.29
N CYS A 10 -6.43 4.03 28.00
CA CYS A 10 -6.69 5.26 27.25
C CYS A 10 -7.26 4.96 25.85
N LEU A 11 -6.65 4.04 25.11
CA LEU A 11 -7.11 3.68 23.76
C LEU A 11 -8.43 2.91 23.80
N ASP A 12 -8.60 1.98 24.73
CA ASP A 12 -9.84 1.22 24.92
C ASP A 12 -11.02 2.16 25.24
N ASN A 13 -10.83 3.13 26.13
CA ASN A 13 -11.83 4.13 26.45
C ASN A 13 -12.15 5.05 25.26
N LEU A 14 -11.14 5.45 24.50
CA LEU A 14 -11.33 6.23 23.27
C LEU A 14 -12.20 5.47 22.25
N LEU A 15 -11.89 4.20 22.01
CA LEU A 15 -12.61 3.37 21.06
C LEU A 15 -14.03 3.00 21.51
N LYS A 16 -14.26 2.89 22.82
CA LYS A 16 -15.62 2.67 23.37
C LYS A 16 -16.54 3.87 23.22
N ASN A 17 -15.98 5.07 23.37
CA ASN A 17 -16.79 6.29 23.45
C ASN A 17 -16.92 7.01 22.11
N HIS A 18 -16.16 6.60 21.07
CA HIS A 18 -16.16 7.27 19.77
C HIS A 18 -16.25 6.26 18.63
N ASN A 19 -16.93 6.65 17.54
CA ASN A 19 -17.05 5.81 16.34
C ASN A 19 -15.78 5.86 15.48
N ILE A 20 -14.68 5.34 16.00
CA ILE A 20 -13.38 5.23 15.33
C ILE A 20 -13.28 3.85 14.69
N LYS A 21 -12.90 3.79 13.41
CA LYS A 21 -12.72 2.56 12.65
C LYS A 21 -11.29 2.31 12.19
N TYR A 22 -10.42 3.30 12.39
CA TYR A 22 -9.04 3.24 11.92
C TYR A 22 -8.12 4.04 12.84
N ILE A 23 -7.01 3.44 13.22
CA ILE A 23 -5.94 4.08 13.99
C ILE A 23 -4.63 3.90 13.24
N LYS A 24 -3.98 5.02 12.91
CA LYS A 24 -2.57 5.05 12.53
C LYS A 24 -1.77 5.33 13.80
N TRP A 25 -0.98 4.34 14.22
CA TRP A 25 -0.16 4.46 15.41
C TRP A 25 1.28 4.73 15.02
N ASP A 26 1.68 5.97 15.20
CA ASP A 26 3.01 6.45 14.85
C ASP A 26 3.95 6.45 16.06
N MET A 27 5.21 6.06 15.83
CA MET A 27 6.28 6.08 16.81
C MET A 27 7.59 6.53 16.13
N ASN A 28 7.88 7.83 16.19
CA ASN A 28 8.99 8.45 15.45
C ASN A 28 10.26 8.63 16.29
N ARG A 29 10.23 8.25 17.57
CA ARG A 29 11.37 8.46 18.46
C ARG A 29 12.16 7.16 18.64
N PRO A 30 13.46 7.12 18.29
CA PRO A 30 14.34 6.04 18.68
C PRO A 30 14.60 6.05 20.19
N PHE A 31 14.96 4.92 20.74
CA PHE A 31 15.41 4.83 22.12
C PHE A 31 16.74 5.58 22.28
N SER A 32 16.74 6.67 23.04
CA SER A 32 17.96 7.41 23.41
C SER A 32 18.60 6.88 24.70
N GLN A 33 17.79 6.30 25.58
CA GLN A 33 18.23 5.67 26.82
C GLN A 33 17.48 4.36 26.97
N VAL A 34 18.20 3.24 26.93
CA VAL A 34 17.64 1.91 27.07
C VAL A 34 17.94 1.41 28.47
N GLY A 35 16.92 1.36 29.31
CA GLY A 35 17.06 0.84 30.66
C GLY A 35 15.78 1.01 31.48
N ALA A 36 15.61 0.14 32.43
CA ALA A 36 14.64 0.25 33.51
C ALA A 36 15.30 -0.25 34.79
N GLU A 37 15.14 0.49 35.88
CA GLU A 37 15.77 0.20 37.18
C GLU A 37 15.46 -1.21 37.70
N ASN A 38 14.31 -1.75 37.30
CA ASN A 38 13.78 -3.06 37.77
C ASN A 38 13.98 -4.20 36.77
N LEU A 39 14.77 -4.04 35.72
CA LEU A 39 15.07 -5.09 34.74
C LEU A 39 16.35 -5.81 35.12
N GLU A 40 16.25 -7.12 35.46
CA GLU A 40 17.40 -7.98 35.70
C GLU A 40 18.35 -8.00 34.50
N ASN A 41 17.83 -7.84 33.28
CA ASN A 41 18.61 -7.79 32.04
C ASN A 41 18.21 -6.58 31.19
N ALA A 42 18.95 -5.49 31.29
CA ALA A 42 18.72 -4.26 30.52
C ALA A 42 18.74 -4.49 28.99
N LYS A 43 19.44 -5.52 28.50
CA LYS A 43 19.50 -5.88 27.07
C LYS A 43 18.14 -6.37 26.54
N MET A 44 17.26 -6.84 27.40
CA MET A 44 15.90 -7.27 27.03
C MET A 44 14.92 -6.13 26.84
N TYR A 45 15.28 -4.89 27.18
CA TYR A 45 14.35 -3.77 27.17
C TYR A 45 13.68 -3.54 25.81
N SER A 46 14.45 -3.46 24.73
CA SER A 46 13.90 -3.22 23.38
C SER A 46 12.95 -4.33 22.94
N TYR A 47 13.29 -5.59 23.23
CA TYR A 47 12.43 -6.72 22.94
C TYR A 47 11.12 -6.65 23.74
N LEU A 48 11.20 -6.46 25.06
CA LEU A 48 10.03 -6.37 25.95
C LEU A 48 9.13 -5.18 25.58
N HIS A 49 9.71 -4.05 25.20
CA HIS A 49 8.94 -2.90 24.69
C HIS A 49 8.18 -3.26 23.43
N THR A 50 8.82 -3.87 22.43
CA THR A 50 8.18 -4.29 21.19
C THR A 50 7.03 -5.27 21.45
N MET A 51 7.26 -6.27 22.28
CA MET A 51 6.24 -7.24 22.66
C MET A 51 5.08 -6.59 23.46
N ALA A 52 5.36 -5.56 24.26
CA ALA A 52 4.31 -4.83 24.96
C ALA A 52 3.42 -4.03 23.99
N VAL A 53 4.00 -3.41 22.95
CA VAL A 53 3.24 -2.72 21.90
C VAL A 53 2.36 -3.71 21.13
N TYR A 54 2.90 -4.86 20.71
CA TYR A 54 2.12 -5.90 20.03
C TYR A 54 0.96 -6.39 20.88
N LYS A 55 1.20 -6.63 22.16
CA LYS A 55 0.15 -7.05 23.10
C LYS A 55 -0.97 -6.02 23.21
N ILE A 56 -0.65 -4.72 23.25
CA ILE A 56 -1.69 -3.69 23.29
C ILE A 56 -2.53 -3.72 22.02
N VAL A 57 -1.90 -3.82 20.83
CA VAL A 57 -2.62 -3.89 19.55
C VAL A 57 -3.53 -5.12 19.51
N ASP A 58 -3.01 -6.29 19.88
CA ASP A 58 -3.79 -7.54 19.86
C ASP A 58 -5.00 -7.48 20.81
N GLU A 59 -4.81 -6.96 22.02
CA GLU A 59 -5.92 -6.85 22.98
C GLU A 59 -6.96 -5.81 22.54
N LEU A 60 -6.54 -4.69 21.92
CA LEU A 60 -7.46 -3.73 21.34
C LEU A 60 -8.23 -4.32 20.15
N LYS A 61 -7.58 -5.07 19.26
CA LYS A 61 -8.24 -5.76 18.14
C LYS A 61 -9.24 -6.81 18.60
N LYS A 62 -8.96 -7.53 19.70
CA LYS A 62 -9.92 -8.47 20.28
C LYS A 62 -11.16 -7.77 20.82
N ARG A 63 -11.01 -6.61 21.47
CA ARG A 63 -12.14 -5.86 22.03
C ARG A 63 -12.89 -5.04 20.99
N HIS A 64 -12.20 -4.58 19.95
CA HIS A 64 -12.71 -3.70 18.91
C HIS A 64 -12.41 -4.28 17.51
N PRO A 65 -12.97 -5.43 17.14
CA PRO A 65 -12.63 -6.15 15.89
C PRO A 65 -12.98 -5.37 14.62
N GLN A 66 -13.77 -4.28 14.75
CA GLN A 66 -14.13 -3.39 13.65
C GLN A 66 -13.09 -2.29 13.40
N VAL A 67 -12.04 -2.17 14.23
CA VAL A 67 -11.01 -1.14 14.13
C VAL A 67 -9.77 -1.72 13.45
N GLN A 68 -9.29 -1.05 12.41
CA GLN A 68 -8.04 -1.38 11.74
C GLN A 68 -6.89 -0.57 12.32
N PHE A 69 -5.72 -1.21 12.40
CA PHE A 69 -4.50 -0.58 12.92
C PHE A 69 -3.42 -0.51 11.84
N GLU A 70 -2.89 0.70 11.61
CA GLU A 70 -1.74 0.97 10.75
C GLU A 70 -0.50 1.22 11.60
N SER A 71 0.58 0.48 11.34
CA SER A 71 1.90 0.74 11.91
C SER A 71 2.60 1.87 11.15
N CYS A 72 3.15 2.82 11.88
CA CYS A 72 4.04 3.84 11.36
C CYS A 72 5.19 4.07 12.34
N ALA A 73 6.40 4.29 11.81
CA ALA A 73 7.55 4.73 12.59
C ALA A 73 8.50 5.47 11.64
N SER A 74 8.27 6.77 11.46
CA SER A 74 8.94 7.58 10.44
C SER A 74 8.89 6.89 9.07
N GLY A 75 7.69 6.52 8.65
CA GLY A 75 7.48 5.62 7.53
C GLY A 75 7.60 4.15 7.92
N GLY A 76 8.39 3.39 7.17
CA GLY A 76 8.53 1.94 7.28
C GLY A 76 9.45 1.41 8.38
N GLY A 77 9.78 2.19 9.41
CA GLY A 77 10.69 1.75 10.48
C GLY A 77 10.16 0.57 11.33
N ARG A 78 8.85 0.26 11.25
CA ARG A 78 8.23 -0.91 11.86
C ARG A 78 7.40 -1.67 10.82
N CYS A 79 8.05 -2.27 9.84
CA CYS A 79 7.41 -3.04 8.78
C CYS A 79 7.95 -4.47 8.66
N ASP A 80 8.65 -4.96 9.67
CA ASP A 80 9.10 -6.35 9.73
C ASP A 80 7.92 -7.33 9.87
N LEU A 81 8.19 -8.62 9.66
CA LEU A 81 7.17 -9.67 9.72
C LEU A 81 6.49 -9.75 11.09
N GLY A 82 7.19 -9.39 12.18
CA GLY A 82 6.60 -9.28 13.51
C GLY A 82 5.52 -8.20 13.53
N ALA A 83 5.83 -6.98 13.10
CA ALA A 83 4.86 -5.90 13.04
C ALA A 83 3.65 -6.26 12.16
N ILE A 84 3.88 -6.80 10.96
CA ILE A 84 2.81 -7.18 10.03
C ILE A 84 1.88 -8.26 10.60
N SER A 85 2.35 -9.12 11.50
CA SER A 85 1.50 -10.13 12.13
C SER A 85 0.49 -9.54 13.14
N HIS A 86 0.73 -8.33 13.63
CA HIS A 86 -0.13 -7.65 14.62
C HIS A 86 -0.96 -6.52 14.02
N TYR A 87 -0.38 -5.76 13.06
CA TYR A 87 -1.04 -4.65 12.38
C TYR A 87 -1.74 -5.10 11.09
N ASP A 88 -2.79 -4.38 10.69
CA ASP A 88 -3.50 -4.64 9.45
C ASP A 88 -2.79 -4.03 8.24
N GLN A 89 -2.16 -2.87 8.46
CA GLN A 89 -1.46 -2.11 7.42
C GLN A 89 -0.20 -1.46 7.97
N VAL A 90 0.69 -1.09 7.06
CA VAL A 90 1.95 -0.40 7.35
C VAL A 90 2.09 0.81 6.45
N TRP A 91 2.51 1.93 7.03
CA TRP A 91 2.98 3.10 6.30
C TRP A 91 4.41 2.85 5.82
N THR A 92 4.59 2.67 4.52
CA THR A 92 5.86 2.18 3.96
C THR A 92 6.96 3.23 3.92
N SER A 93 6.59 4.51 3.77
CA SER A 93 7.53 5.63 3.70
C SER A 93 6.79 6.96 3.84
N ASP A 94 7.42 7.94 4.49
CA ASP A 94 6.95 9.33 4.52
C ASP A 94 7.17 10.04 3.18
N ASN A 95 7.99 9.48 2.29
CA ASN A 95 8.08 9.96 0.92
C ASN A 95 6.83 9.54 0.14
N THR A 96 6.00 10.52 -0.19
CA THR A 96 4.73 10.35 -0.90
C THR A 96 4.79 10.79 -2.36
N ASP A 97 5.98 11.16 -2.86
CA ASP A 97 6.17 11.44 -4.28
C ASP A 97 5.81 10.22 -5.13
N ALA A 98 4.89 10.37 -6.08
CA ALA A 98 4.38 9.23 -6.84
C ALA A 98 5.44 8.58 -7.73
N ILE A 99 6.46 9.33 -8.15
CA ILE A 99 7.57 8.78 -8.93
C ILE A 99 8.46 7.92 -8.04
N ASP A 100 8.86 8.43 -6.87
CA ASP A 100 9.66 7.69 -5.90
C ASP A 100 8.89 6.45 -5.38
N ARG A 101 7.56 6.59 -5.26
CA ARG A 101 6.68 5.48 -4.84
C ARG A 101 6.70 4.30 -5.82
N MET A 102 7.01 4.48 -7.09
CA MET A 102 7.22 3.35 -8.01
C MET A 102 8.27 2.38 -7.44
N THR A 103 9.42 2.92 -6.99
CA THR A 103 10.50 2.11 -6.41
C THR A 103 10.17 1.65 -4.98
N ILE A 104 9.63 2.52 -4.14
CA ILE A 104 9.30 2.22 -2.74
C ILE A 104 8.27 1.09 -2.65
N GLN A 105 7.17 1.18 -3.39
CA GLN A 105 6.11 0.18 -3.37
C GLN A 105 6.55 -1.15 -3.99
N LYS A 106 7.36 -1.09 -5.06
CA LYS A 106 8.03 -2.26 -5.62
C LYS A 106 8.87 -2.95 -4.54
N GLY A 107 9.80 -2.22 -3.91
CA GLY A 107 10.68 -2.77 -2.88
C GLY A 107 9.90 -3.42 -1.72
N TYR A 108 8.87 -2.73 -1.22
CA TYR A 108 8.01 -3.27 -0.17
C TYR A 108 7.33 -4.58 -0.59
N SER A 109 6.74 -4.62 -1.79
CA SER A 109 5.99 -5.77 -2.30
C SER A 109 6.86 -6.99 -2.66
N LEU A 110 8.19 -6.86 -2.66
CA LEU A 110 9.09 -8.02 -2.79
C LEU A 110 9.13 -8.90 -1.54
N LEU A 111 8.89 -8.29 -0.37
CA LEU A 111 8.98 -8.96 0.93
C LEU A 111 7.63 -9.12 1.63
N HIS A 112 6.65 -8.27 1.32
CA HIS A 112 5.41 -8.14 2.07
C HIS A 112 4.18 -8.19 1.18
N PRO A 113 3.07 -8.75 1.67
CA PRO A 113 1.81 -8.77 0.93
C PRO A 113 1.30 -7.36 0.62
N VAL A 114 0.84 -7.14 -0.60
CA VAL A 114 0.33 -5.83 -1.06
C VAL A 114 -0.80 -5.29 -0.18
N LYS A 115 -1.67 -6.16 0.35
CA LYS A 115 -2.79 -5.77 1.24
C LYS A 115 -2.34 -5.03 2.50
N THR A 116 -1.08 -5.21 2.92
CA THR A 116 -0.52 -4.54 4.10
C THR A 116 0.10 -3.18 3.75
N MET A 117 0.29 -2.89 2.48
CA MET A 117 0.95 -1.68 1.99
C MET A 117 -0.02 -0.50 1.92
N ARG A 118 0.15 0.50 2.77
CA ARG A 118 -0.59 1.75 2.67
C ARG A 118 0.01 2.66 1.60
N ALA A 119 -0.83 3.16 0.70
CA ALA A 119 -0.42 4.05 -0.38
C ALA A 119 -1.38 5.24 -0.52
N TRP A 120 -0.84 6.46 -0.56
CA TRP A 120 -1.63 7.68 -0.62
C TRP A 120 -1.40 8.46 -1.91
N VAL A 121 -2.48 9.01 -2.44
CA VAL A 121 -2.45 10.10 -3.39
C VAL A 121 -2.25 11.39 -2.59
N THR A 122 -1.16 12.11 -2.87
CA THR A 122 -0.85 13.39 -2.21
C THR A 122 -0.64 14.50 -3.23
N ASP A 123 -0.43 15.72 -2.73
CA ASP A 123 -0.13 16.88 -3.58
C ASP A 123 1.35 16.92 -4.02
N ILE A 124 2.17 15.98 -3.54
CA ILE A 124 3.60 15.90 -3.85
C ILE A 124 3.79 14.98 -5.05
N CYS A 125 4.40 15.50 -6.11
CA CYS A 125 4.85 14.70 -7.24
C CYS A 125 5.90 15.42 -8.06
N GLY A 126 7.10 14.85 -8.11
CA GLY A 126 8.23 15.29 -8.92
C GLY A 126 8.66 16.74 -8.66
N ILE A 127 9.91 16.95 -8.29
CA ILE A 127 10.42 18.30 -8.01
C ILE A 127 10.43 19.17 -9.29
N ASN A 128 10.71 18.56 -10.45
CA ASN A 128 10.92 19.28 -11.70
C ASN A 128 9.85 18.98 -12.78
N LYS A 129 8.93 18.05 -12.52
CA LYS A 129 7.90 17.63 -13.46
C LYS A 129 6.67 17.16 -12.70
N PRO A 130 5.69 18.01 -12.49
CA PRO A 130 4.45 17.61 -11.83
C PRO A 130 3.77 16.49 -12.63
N CYS A 131 3.38 15.42 -11.94
CA CYS A 131 2.59 14.37 -12.54
C CYS A 131 1.09 14.64 -12.44
N SER A 132 0.34 14.10 -13.37
CA SER A 132 -1.12 14.20 -13.36
C SER A 132 -1.70 13.52 -12.13
N LEU A 133 -2.90 13.91 -11.74
CA LEU A 133 -3.62 13.28 -10.65
C LEU A 133 -3.92 11.79 -10.98
N ASP A 134 -4.26 11.46 -12.23
CA ASP A 134 -4.42 10.09 -12.70
C ASP A 134 -3.15 9.25 -12.51
N PHE A 135 -1.96 9.81 -12.80
CA PHE A 135 -0.70 9.10 -12.55
C PHE A 135 -0.50 8.80 -11.05
N ARG A 136 -0.78 9.78 -10.19
CA ARG A 136 -0.69 9.60 -8.74
C ARG A 136 -1.65 8.51 -8.23
N PHE A 137 -2.87 8.47 -8.77
CA PHE A 137 -3.82 7.40 -8.50
C PHE A 137 -3.34 6.04 -9.02
N ASN A 138 -2.82 5.99 -10.26
CA ASN A 138 -2.29 4.76 -10.85
C ASN A 138 -1.25 4.09 -9.93
N ILE A 139 -0.34 4.88 -9.35
CA ILE A 139 0.66 4.36 -8.41
C ILE A 139 0.02 3.96 -7.07
N ALA A 140 -0.83 4.80 -6.49
CA ALA A 140 -1.39 4.54 -5.17
C ALA A 140 -2.41 3.38 -5.15
N MET A 141 -3.12 3.14 -6.26
CA MET A 141 -4.07 2.02 -6.37
C MET A 141 -3.39 0.65 -6.34
N GLN A 142 -2.08 0.58 -6.50
CA GLN A 142 -1.31 -0.66 -6.39
C GLN A 142 -1.01 -1.06 -4.93
N GLY A 143 -1.75 -0.52 -3.99
CA GLY A 143 -1.73 -0.84 -2.56
C GLY A 143 -3.08 -0.57 -1.93
N SER A 144 -3.11 -0.36 -0.62
CA SER A 144 -4.30 0.10 0.11
C SER A 144 -4.43 1.62 -0.06
N LEU A 145 -5.29 2.02 -1.01
CA LEU A 145 -5.47 3.41 -1.43
C LEU A 145 -5.95 4.32 -0.30
N GLY A 146 -5.35 5.49 -0.21
CA GLY A 146 -5.82 6.63 0.59
C GLY A 146 -5.57 7.95 -0.14
N ILE A 147 -6.22 9.01 0.33
CA ILE A 147 -5.99 10.37 -0.14
C ILE A 147 -5.42 11.19 1.02
N GLY A 148 -4.22 11.70 0.83
CA GLY A 148 -3.50 12.55 1.77
C GLY A 148 -3.34 14.01 1.30
N GLY A 149 -3.95 14.35 0.16
CA GLY A 149 -3.96 15.72 -0.36
C GLY A 149 -5.00 16.61 0.34
N ASN A 150 -4.87 17.91 0.18
CA ASN A 150 -5.81 18.88 0.71
C ASN A 150 -7.02 19.06 -0.22
N LEU A 151 -8.05 18.22 -0.04
CA LEU A 151 -9.25 18.21 -0.89
C LEU A 151 -9.98 19.55 -0.97
N ILE A 152 -9.82 20.44 0.02
CA ILE A 152 -10.43 21.79 0.00
C ILE A 152 -9.83 22.64 -1.13
N LYS A 153 -8.59 22.35 -1.53
CA LYS A 153 -7.89 23.06 -2.59
C LYS A 153 -8.09 22.46 -3.98
N TYR A 154 -8.75 21.30 -4.07
CA TYR A 154 -8.97 20.63 -5.33
C TYR A 154 -10.04 21.36 -6.13
N SER A 155 -9.83 21.49 -7.44
CA SER A 155 -10.83 21.98 -8.36
C SER A 155 -11.98 20.99 -8.53
N ALA A 156 -13.09 21.42 -9.11
CA ALA A 156 -14.20 20.51 -9.44
C ALA A 156 -13.74 19.39 -10.39
N GLU A 157 -12.84 19.69 -11.33
CA GLU A 157 -12.23 18.71 -12.24
C GLU A 157 -11.38 17.69 -11.48
N ASP A 158 -10.52 18.13 -10.54
CA ASP A 158 -9.73 17.23 -9.71
C ASP A 158 -10.62 16.30 -8.88
N LEU A 159 -11.73 16.80 -8.33
CA LEU A 159 -12.66 16.00 -7.56
C LEU A 159 -13.37 14.94 -8.41
N GLU A 160 -13.70 15.25 -9.68
CA GLU A 160 -14.25 14.25 -10.61
C GLU A 160 -13.20 13.20 -10.98
N ILE A 161 -11.93 13.58 -11.19
CA ILE A 161 -10.82 12.63 -11.37
C ILE A 161 -10.68 11.73 -10.14
N CYS A 162 -10.71 12.29 -8.94
CA CYS A 162 -10.68 11.52 -7.70
C CYS A 162 -11.82 10.50 -7.64
N LYS A 163 -13.04 10.94 -7.90
CA LYS A 163 -14.24 10.08 -7.87
C LYS A 163 -14.11 8.92 -8.86
N LYS A 164 -13.76 9.21 -10.11
CA LYS A 164 -13.55 8.18 -11.15
C LYS A 164 -12.53 7.13 -10.71
N ASN A 165 -11.37 7.56 -10.23
CA ASN A 165 -10.31 6.65 -9.80
C ASN A 165 -10.68 5.87 -8.53
N ILE A 166 -11.39 6.47 -7.59
CA ILE A 166 -11.90 5.78 -6.39
C ILE A 166 -12.91 4.70 -6.78
N ASP A 167 -13.82 5.01 -7.70
CA ASP A 167 -14.85 4.04 -8.15
C ASP A 167 -14.17 2.88 -8.92
N PHE A 168 -13.19 3.17 -9.76
CA PHE A 168 -12.36 2.14 -10.38
C PHE A 168 -11.62 1.30 -9.33
N TYR A 169 -10.94 1.93 -8.36
CA TYR A 169 -10.26 1.18 -7.30
C TYR A 169 -11.21 0.27 -6.51
N LYS A 170 -12.42 0.74 -6.20
CA LYS A 170 -13.42 -0.08 -5.51
C LYS A 170 -13.78 -1.33 -6.30
N SER A 171 -13.80 -1.28 -7.63
CA SER A 171 -14.11 -2.45 -8.48
C SER A 171 -12.97 -3.46 -8.51
N VAL A 172 -11.69 -2.99 -8.44
CA VAL A 172 -10.51 -3.85 -8.58
C VAL A 172 -9.76 -4.12 -7.27
N ARG A 173 -10.08 -3.45 -6.17
CA ARG A 173 -9.32 -3.52 -4.91
C ARG A 173 -9.17 -4.94 -4.35
N ASN A 174 -10.16 -5.79 -4.58
CA ASN A 174 -10.12 -7.17 -4.12
C ASN A 174 -9.02 -7.95 -4.87
N ILE A 175 -8.90 -7.73 -6.18
CA ILE A 175 -7.86 -8.33 -7.02
C ILE A 175 -6.48 -7.81 -6.59
N VAL A 176 -6.35 -6.48 -6.40
CA VAL A 176 -5.07 -5.86 -5.98
C VAL A 176 -4.61 -6.36 -4.61
N GLN A 177 -5.51 -6.48 -3.64
CA GLN A 177 -5.14 -6.81 -2.26
C GLN A 177 -5.00 -8.31 -1.99
N PHE A 178 -5.71 -9.16 -2.73
CA PHE A 178 -5.80 -10.60 -2.45
C PHE A 178 -5.44 -11.49 -3.64
N GLY A 179 -5.25 -10.92 -4.83
CA GLY A 179 -4.79 -11.64 -6.02
C GLY A 179 -3.27 -11.82 -6.04
N ASP A 180 -2.81 -12.56 -7.03
CA ASP A 180 -1.39 -12.79 -7.27
C ASP A 180 -0.78 -11.62 -8.05
N LEU A 181 0.34 -11.09 -7.56
CA LEU A 181 1.08 -10.01 -8.21
C LEU A 181 2.16 -10.56 -9.15
N TYR A 182 2.06 -10.20 -10.43
CA TYR A 182 3.07 -10.44 -11.46
C TYR A 182 3.70 -9.12 -11.90
N ARG A 183 5.03 -9.07 -11.93
CA ARG A 183 5.80 -7.91 -12.41
C ARG A 183 6.14 -8.13 -13.87
N ILE A 184 5.31 -7.60 -14.76
CA ILE A 184 5.41 -7.80 -16.21
C ILE A 184 6.60 -7.05 -16.79
N LEU A 185 6.76 -5.78 -16.41
CA LEU A 185 7.92 -4.98 -16.75
C LEU A 185 8.45 -4.29 -15.50
N ASP A 186 9.74 -4.37 -15.36
CA ASP A 186 10.49 -3.73 -14.32
C ASP A 186 11.81 -3.24 -14.92
N ILE A 187 11.76 -2.07 -15.52
CA ILE A 187 12.93 -1.48 -16.16
C ILE A 187 13.76 -0.79 -15.10
N GLU A 188 15.05 -1.07 -15.11
CA GLU A 188 16.03 -0.43 -14.27
C GLU A 188 15.85 1.10 -14.31
N ASP A 189 16.03 1.75 -13.16
CA ASP A 189 15.85 3.18 -12.93
C ASP A 189 14.39 3.68 -12.84
N GLY A 190 13.39 2.80 -12.75
CA GLY A 190 12.00 3.19 -12.55
C GLY A 190 11.38 3.94 -13.73
N GLU A 191 11.90 3.76 -14.94
CA GLU A 191 11.38 4.43 -16.14
C GLU A 191 9.99 3.92 -16.51
N VAL A 192 9.79 2.60 -16.45
CA VAL A 192 8.52 1.94 -16.74
C VAL A 192 8.30 0.83 -15.73
N LEU A 193 7.14 0.81 -15.13
CA LEU A 193 6.64 -0.24 -14.26
C LEU A 193 5.35 -0.78 -14.86
N CYS A 194 5.25 -2.10 -14.99
CA CYS A 194 4.01 -2.77 -15.34
C CYS A 194 3.77 -3.91 -14.37
N ASN A 195 2.74 -3.78 -13.57
CA ASN A 195 2.30 -4.78 -12.62
C ASN A 195 0.93 -5.31 -13.00
N GLU A 196 0.77 -6.61 -12.99
CA GLU A 196 -0.49 -7.31 -13.17
C GLU A 196 -0.89 -7.98 -11.86
N TYR A 197 -2.15 -7.85 -11.50
CA TYR A 197 -2.76 -8.55 -10.37
C TYR A 197 -3.84 -9.46 -10.91
N VAL A 198 -3.75 -10.75 -10.61
CA VAL A 198 -4.68 -11.79 -11.11
C VAL A 198 -5.48 -12.32 -9.93
N SER A 199 -6.81 -12.39 -10.08
CA SER A 199 -7.67 -13.01 -9.08
C SER A 199 -7.32 -14.48 -8.85
N THR A 200 -7.55 -14.99 -7.64
CA THR A 200 -7.21 -16.38 -7.27
C THR A 200 -7.91 -17.44 -8.12
N ASP A 201 -9.10 -17.11 -8.63
CA ASP A 201 -9.87 -17.96 -9.56
C ASP A 201 -9.49 -17.76 -11.04
N LYS A 202 -8.57 -16.84 -11.32
CA LYS A 202 -8.11 -16.46 -12.64
C LYS A 202 -9.23 -16.03 -13.60
N ASN A 203 -10.29 -15.43 -13.07
CA ASN A 203 -11.39 -14.90 -13.88
C ASN A 203 -11.17 -13.44 -14.26
N GLU A 204 -10.42 -12.72 -13.44
CA GLU A 204 -10.19 -11.27 -13.59
C GLU A 204 -8.70 -10.95 -13.39
N SER A 205 -8.24 -9.96 -14.13
CA SER A 205 -6.91 -9.37 -13.97
C SER A 205 -6.99 -7.86 -14.10
N VAL A 206 -6.13 -7.15 -13.39
CA VAL A 206 -5.94 -5.71 -13.54
C VAL A 206 -4.47 -5.40 -13.75
N VAL A 207 -4.19 -4.56 -14.75
CA VAL A 207 -2.82 -4.17 -15.12
C VAL A 207 -2.63 -2.69 -14.88
N PHE A 208 -1.59 -2.35 -14.14
CA PHE A 208 -1.15 -0.97 -13.92
C PHE A 208 0.16 -0.73 -14.67
N ILE A 209 0.14 0.25 -15.57
CA ILE A 209 1.31 0.67 -16.33
C ILE A 209 1.65 2.09 -15.93
N ALA A 210 2.87 2.32 -15.49
CA ALA A 210 3.38 3.64 -15.16
C ALA A 210 4.69 3.90 -15.89
N ALA A 211 4.79 5.04 -16.55
CA ALA A 211 6.00 5.49 -17.23
C ALA A 211 6.40 6.88 -16.71
N ASN A 212 7.58 7.00 -16.16
CA ASN A 212 8.13 8.24 -15.59
C ASN A 212 8.93 9.04 -16.61
N ALA A 213 9.57 8.39 -17.58
CA ALA A 213 10.44 9.05 -18.54
C ALA A 213 9.87 9.02 -19.96
N THR A 214 9.96 10.18 -20.63
CA THR A 214 9.80 10.26 -22.07
C THR A 214 11.18 10.42 -22.69
N ARG A 215 11.66 9.41 -23.40
CA ARG A 215 12.90 9.48 -24.15
C ARG A 215 12.63 9.95 -25.57
N PHE A 216 13.62 10.58 -26.21
CA PHE A 216 13.55 10.99 -27.61
C PHE A 216 13.27 9.80 -28.53
N PHE A 217 13.88 8.65 -28.26
CA PHE A 217 13.57 7.40 -28.95
C PHE A 217 12.53 6.61 -28.13
N LYS A 218 11.31 6.46 -28.67
CA LYS A 218 10.29 5.62 -28.07
C LYS A 218 10.74 4.16 -28.10
N LYS A 219 11.05 3.58 -26.97
CA LYS A 219 11.26 2.15 -26.82
C LYS A 219 9.91 1.45 -26.89
N LYS A 220 9.76 0.48 -27.78
CA LYS A 220 8.58 -0.39 -27.80
C LYS A 220 8.80 -1.49 -26.76
N PHE A 221 7.79 -1.77 -25.98
CA PHE A 221 7.76 -2.89 -25.04
C PHE A 221 6.67 -3.85 -25.48
N ASN A 222 7.00 -5.13 -25.54
CA ASN A 222 6.00 -6.18 -25.64
C ASN A 222 5.59 -6.53 -24.23
N LEU A 223 4.29 -6.53 -23.97
CA LEU A 223 3.71 -6.92 -22.70
C LEU A 223 3.21 -8.36 -22.83
N HIS A 224 3.79 -9.26 -22.08
CA HIS A 224 3.29 -10.63 -21.94
C HIS A 224 2.66 -10.72 -20.55
N PHE A 225 1.36 -10.98 -20.50
CA PHE A 225 0.64 -11.18 -19.25
C PHE A 225 1.14 -12.46 -18.56
N ALA A 226 0.86 -12.59 -17.27
CA ALA A 226 1.27 -13.74 -16.49
C ALA A 226 0.13 -14.24 -15.60
N GLY A 227 0.19 -15.50 -15.20
CA GLY A 227 -0.75 -16.06 -14.24
C GLY A 227 -2.19 -16.28 -14.72
N LEU A 228 -2.53 -15.89 -15.94
CA LEU A 228 -3.84 -16.14 -16.53
C LEU A 228 -4.08 -17.65 -16.74
N ASP A 229 -5.34 -18.03 -16.95
CA ASP A 229 -5.68 -19.38 -17.37
C ASP A 229 -5.55 -19.51 -18.90
N GLU A 230 -4.69 -20.37 -19.38
CA GLU A 230 -4.44 -20.57 -20.81
C GLU A 230 -5.68 -21.01 -21.60
N ASN A 231 -6.62 -21.67 -20.93
CA ASN A 231 -7.85 -22.21 -21.52
C ASN A 231 -9.03 -21.24 -21.49
N LYS A 232 -8.88 -20.09 -20.82
CA LYS A 232 -9.92 -19.06 -20.74
C LYS A 232 -9.75 -18.00 -21.82
N THR A 233 -10.84 -17.32 -22.12
CA THR A 233 -10.87 -16.13 -22.98
C THR A 233 -11.16 -14.92 -22.11
N TYR A 234 -10.39 -13.84 -22.30
CA TYR A 234 -10.49 -12.60 -21.57
C TYR A 234 -10.93 -11.47 -22.48
N SER A 235 -11.88 -10.67 -22.04
CA SER A 235 -12.21 -9.38 -22.61
C SER A 235 -11.50 -8.27 -21.82
N PHE A 236 -10.90 -7.30 -22.49
CA PHE A 236 -10.25 -6.16 -21.84
C PHE A 236 -10.39 -4.91 -22.67
N SER A 237 -10.36 -3.76 -21.98
CA SER A 237 -10.37 -2.44 -22.60
C SER A 237 -8.97 -1.82 -22.52
N LEU A 238 -8.51 -1.25 -23.62
CA LEU A 238 -7.26 -0.52 -23.70
C LEU A 238 -7.48 0.78 -24.49
N SER A 239 -7.26 1.91 -23.85
CA SER A 239 -7.44 3.24 -24.47
C SER A 239 -8.84 3.47 -25.07
N GLY A 240 -9.85 2.78 -24.54
CA GLY A 240 -11.24 2.89 -25.00
C GLY A 240 -11.66 1.86 -26.05
N ASP A 241 -10.71 1.10 -26.59
CA ASP A 241 -11.00 -0.02 -27.50
C ASP A 241 -11.19 -1.32 -26.71
N GLU A 242 -12.13 -2.13 -27.14
CA GLU A 242 -12.42 -3.45 -26.55
C GLU A 242 -11.73 -4.58 -27.33
N TYR A 243 -11.12 -5.50 -26.61
CA TYR A 243 -10.40 -6.65 -27.16
C TYR A 243 -10.87 -7.93 -26.50
N VAL A 244 -10.84 -9.02 -27.26
CA VAL A 244 -11.09 -10.39 -26.76
C VAL A 244 -9.97 -11.30 -27.22
N LYS A 245 -9.25 -11.93 -26.27
CA LYS A 245 -8.11 -12.82 -26.56
C LYS A 245 -8.09 -14.00 -25.60
N GLY A 246 -7.56 -15.13 -26.06
CA GLY A 246 -7.30 -16.29 -25.22
C GLY A 246 -6.17 -16.02 -24.22
N GLY A 247 -6.22 -16.63 -23.03
CA GLY A 247 -5.19 -16.47 -22.02
C GLY A 247 -3.82 -16.94 -22.51
N ALA A 248 -3.75 -18.06 -23.23
CA ALA A 248 -2.50 -18.51 -23.84
C ALA A 248 -1.91 -17.47 -24.81
N TYR A 249 -2.75 -16.79 -25.60
CA TYR A 249 -2.31 -15.70 -26.49
C TYR A 249 -1.73 -14.53 -25.71
N LEU A 250 -2.45 -14.06 -24.68
CA LEU A 250 -2.03 -12.91 -23.86
C LEU A 250 -0.73 -13.15 -23.12
N MET A 251 -0.44 -14.40 -22.75
CA MET A 251 0.80 -14.76 -22.04
C MET A 251 2.00 -14.99 -22.96
N ASN A 252 1.81 -15.25 -24.27
CA ASN A 252 2.90 -15.68 -25.14
C ASN A 252 3.09 -14.82 -26.41
N VAL A 253 2.16 -13.94 -26.74
CA VAL A 253 2.20 -13.08 -27.93
C VAL A 253 2.08 -11.63 -27.57
#